data_3e97d61b7611da22ab39544df7f3890f
#
_entry.id   3e97d61b7611da22ab39544df7f3890f
#
_cell.length_a   1.000
_cell.length_b   1.000
_cell.length_c   1.000
_cell.angle_alpha   90.00
_cell.angle_beta   90.00
_cell.angle_gamma   90.00
#
_symmetry.space_group_name_H-M   'P 1'
#
loop_
_entity.id
_entity.type
_entity.pdbx_description
1 polymer ?
#
loop_
_entity_poly.entity_id
_entity_poly.type
_entity_poly.pdbx_seq_one_letter_code
_entity_poly.pdbx_strand_id
1 'polypeptide(L)'
;IRLNTDELLGRHPVGDPSYPELQKINSTVTRAAGLVKKLLAFSRKQTLRAELLEVSDTLSDVSVLLKQVLVERVKLNVVHGRDLPAIRVDKGQLETVLMNLCVNARDAMADNGGGVVTITSSKLDPKTVTDEDLSDALDDIPSKNFVVIEVADTGTGMPDEIKAKIFEPFFTTKEQGKGTGLGLATVYGIVQQSGGHLTVDSELGAGTTFKIYLPEAVRDEKSIAAAAAAKTPVVKKPANLSGQGNILFVEDEASVRTIAAKTLRKRGYKVTEAEDGEEAFDILSDGAGPFDLLLSDVVMPGMDGPTLLKKGRDMLGDARIVFISGYAEEEFSELLAEEPDVTFLPKPFTLAQLAEKVKAEIGESASV
;
A
#
# COMPACT_ATOMS: atom_id res chain seq x y z
N ILE A 1 -6.36 17.33 7.57
CA ILE A 1 -7.71 17.44 6.94
C ILE A 1 -8.46 16.13 7.11
N ARG A 2 -7.90 14.96 6.77
CA ARG A 2 -8.61 13.67 6.82
C ARG A 2 -9.11 13.34 8.23
N LEU A 3 -8.27 13.45 9.25
CA LEU A 3 -8.64 13.19 10.65
C LEU A 3 -9.78 14.11 11.12
N ASN A 4 -9.70 15.40 10.75
CA ASN A 4 -10.75 16.38 11.09
C ASN A 4 -12.08 16.04 10.40
N THR A 5 -12.02 15.57 9.14
CA THR A 5 -13.22 15.17 8.40
C THR A 5 -13.84 13.90 8.99
N ASP A 6 -13.03 12.92 9.40
CA ASP A 6 -13.49 11.69 10.06
C ASP A 6 -14.16 12.00 11.41
N GLU A 7 -13.62 12.95 12.19
CA GLU A 7 -14.25 13.40 13.44
C GLU A 7 -15.59 14.11 13.19
N LEU A 8 -15.65 15.01 12.19
CA LEU A 8 -16.88 15.70 11.80
C LEU A 8 -17.95 14.71 11.33
N LEU A 9 -17.59 13.72 10.50
CA LEU A 9 -18.50 12.66 10.09
C LEU A 9 -19.02 11.84 11.28
N GLY A 10 -18.20 11.66 12.33
CA GLY A 10 -18.64 11.02 13.57
C GLY A 10 -19.61 11.86 14.41
N ARG A 11 -19.65 13.19 14.22
CA ARG A 11 -20.59 14.11 14.89
C ARG A 11 -21.85 14.39 14.09
N HIS A 12 -21.81 14.25 12.77
CA HIS A 12 -22.89 14.51 11.82
C HIS A 12 -23.29 13.19 11.14
N PRO A 13 -24.21 12.40 11.71
CA PRO A 13 -24.59 11.09 11.17
C PRO A 13 -25.40 11.22 9.87
N VAL A 14 -25.63 10.08 9.23
CA VAL A 14 -26.48 9.98 8.04
C VAL A 14 -27.85 10.60 8.32
N GLY A 15 -28.25 11.61 7.51
CA GLY A 15 -29.44 12.40 7.69
C GLY A 15 -29.21 13.84 8.18
N ASP A 16 -28.01 14.17 8.66
CA ASP A 16 -27.58 15.54 8.91
C ASP A 16 -27.39 16.28 7.58
N PRO A 17 -27.90 17.55 7.44
CA PRO A 17 -27.70 18.33 6.22
C PRO A 17 -26.25 18.50 5.76
N SER A 18 -25.30 18.50 6.70
CA SER A 18 -23.85 18.63 6.40
C SER A 18 -23.18 17.32 6.00
N TYR A 19 -23.83 16.17 6.20
CA TYR A 19 -23.25 14.85 5.94
C TYR A 19 -22.78 14.66 4.49
N PRO A 20 -23.58 15.03 3.44
CA PRO A 20 -23.14 14.88 2.04
C PRO A 20 -21.94 15.76 1.70
N GLU A 21 -21.82 16.94 2.29
CA GLU A 21 -20.70 17.84 2.05
C GLU A 21 -19.42 17.33 2.71
N LEU A 22 -19.54 16.84 3.95
CA LEU A 22 -18.43 16.20 4.66
C LEU A 22 -17.94 14.93 3.93
N GLN A 23 -18.85 14.14 3.36
CA GLN A 23 -18.48 13.01 2.52
C GLN A 23 -17.73 13.43 1.25
N LYS A 24 -18.14 14.51 0.60
CA LYS A 24 -17.41 15.07 -0.56
C LYS A 24 -16.01 15.52 -0.18
N ILE A 25 -15.87 16.21 0.95
CA ILE A 25 -14.56 16.64 1.46
C ILE A 25 -13.69 15.42 1.72
N ASN A 26 -14.18 14.40 2.43
CA ASN A 26 -13.44 13.19 2.75
C ASN A 26 -12.99 12.43 1.48
N SER A 27 -13.89 12.31 0.50
CA SER A 27 -13.57 11.68 -0.79
C SER A 27 -12.52 12.46 -1.58
N THR A 28 -12.57 13.80 -1.52
CA THR A 28 -11.59 14.68 -2.20
C THR A 28 -10.23 14.60 -1.54
N VAL A 29 -10.18 14.63 -0.20
CA VAL A 29 -8.94 14.46 0.58
C VAL A 29 -8.32 13.08 0.35
N THR A 30 -9.14 12.03 0.30
CA THR A 30 -8.67 10.67 -0.01
C THR A 30 -8.07 10.59 -1.42
N ARG A 31 -8.68 11.24 -2.42
CA ARG A 31 -8.13 11.34 -3.77
C ARG A 31 -6.82 12.12 -3.80
N ALA A 32 -6.75 13.27 -3.12
CA ALA A 32 -5.54 14.08 -3.03
C ALA A 32 -4.39 13.31 -2.35
N ALA A 33 -4.65 12.63 -1.24
CA ALA A 33 -3.68 11.77 -0.57
C ALA A 33 -3.19 10.62 -1.48
N GLY A 34 -4.11 10.01 -2.25
CA GLY A 34 -3.77 9.01 -3.25
C GLY A 34 -2.88 9.55 -4.38
N LEU A 35 -3.12 10.79 -4.84
CA LEU A 35 -2.28 11.47 -5.82
C LEU A 35 -0.87 11.75 -5.27
N VAL A 36 -0.79 12.29 -4.05
CA VAL A 36 0.50 12.55 -3.38
C VAL A 36 1.27 11.24 -3.19
N LYS A 37 0.61 10.16 -2.75
CA LYS A 37 1.24 8.84 -2.61
C LYS A 37 1.76 8.32 -3.96
N LYS A 38 1.00 8.49 -5.05
CA LYS A 38 1.43 8.13 -6.41
C LYS A 38 2.61 8.97 -6.91
N LEU A 39 2.62 10.28 -6.63
CA LEU A 39 3.74 11.18 -6.96
C LEU A 39 4.99 10.81 -6.16
N LEU A 40 4.86 10.49 -4.88
CA LEU A 40 5.98 10.07 -4.04
C LEU A 40 6.52 8.70 -4.48
N ALA A 41 5.66 7.77 -4.90
CA ALA A 41 6.07 6.48 -5.47
C ALA A 41 6.87 6.66 -6.77
N PHE A 42 6.56 7.69 -7.57
CA PHE A 42 7.30 8.01 -8.79
C PHE A 42 8.63 8.72 -8.51
N SER A 43 8.69 9.57 -7.47
CA SER A 43 9.86 10.40 -7.14
C SER A 43 10.92 9.68 -6.30
N ARG A 44 10.61 8.55 -5.67
CA ARG A 44 11.51 7.88 -4.74
C ARG A 44 11.87 6.48 -5.23
N LYS A 45 13.15 6.10 -5.06
CA LYS A 45 13.55 4.70 -4.95
C LYS A 45 12.89 4.14 -3.69
N GLN A 46 11.61 3.75 -3.79
CA GLN A 46 10.98 2.97 -2.71
C GLN A 46 11.79 1.69 -2.57
N THR A 47 12.31 1.45 -1.37
CA THR A 47 12.96 0.17 -1.06
C THR A 47 11.88 -0.90 -1.17
N LEU A 48 12.04 -1.76 -2.17
CA LEU A 48 11.08 -2.82 -2.49
C LEU A 48 11.14 -3.88 -1.40
N ARG A 49 10.02 -4.19 -0.78
CA ARG A 49 9.86 -5.41 0.01
C ARG A 49 9.54 -6.57 -0.93
N ALA A 50 10.55 -6.93 -1.75
CA ALA A 50 10.42 -8.06 -2.65
C ALA A 50 10.34 -9.36 -1.85
N GLU A 51 9.16 -9.96 -1.81
CA GLU A 51 8.88 -11.24 -1.17
C GLU A 51 8.62 -12.34 -2.21
N LEU A 52 8.73 -13.59 -1.78
CA LEU A 52 8.43 -14.72 -2.64
C LEU A 52 6.92 -14.90 -2.70
N LEU A 53 6.32 -14.71 -3.88
CA LEU A 53 4.88 -14.77 -4.08
C LEU A 53 4.46 -15.93 -4.98
N GLU A 54 3.38 -16.59 -4.60
CA GLU A 54 2.59 -17.45 -5.50
C GLU A 54 1.58 -16.57 -6.23
N VAL A 55 1.71 -16.47 -7.56
CA VAL A 55 0.89 -15.56 -8.38
C VAL A 55 -0.60 -15.87 -8.28
N SER A 56 -0.97 -17.15 -8.22
CA SER A 56 -2.37 -17.57 -8.12
C SER A 56 -3.04 -17.06 -6.84
N ASP A 57 -2.34 -17.09 -5.70
CA ASP A 57 -2.85 -16.58 -4.42
C ASP A 57 -3.03 -15.07 -4.49
N THR A 58 -2.03 -14.36 -5.00
CA THR A 58 -2.07 -12.89 -5.17
C THR A 58 -3.20 -12.46 -6.11
N LEU A 59 -3.39 -13.13 -7.24
CA LEU A 59 -4.49 -12.83 -8.17
C LEU A 59 -5.86 -13.09 -7.53
N SER A 60 -5.97 -14.11 -6.69
CA SER A 60 -7.20 -14.40 -5.95
C SER A 60 -7.53 -13.28 -4.96
N ASP A 61 -6.55 -12.83 -4.18
CA ASP A 61 -6.71 -11.72 -3.22
C ASP A 61 -7.12 -10.43 -3.93
N VAL A 62 -6.40 -10.05 -4.99
CA VAL A 62 -6.66 -8.82 -5.76
C VAL A 62 -8.02 -8.90 -6.46
N SER A 63 -8.46 -10.06 -6.90
CA SER A 63 -9.75 -10.22 -7.58
C SER A 63 -10.94 -9.75 -6.74
N VAL A 64 -10.86 -9.88 -5.42
CA VAL A 64 -11.89 -9.38 -4.50
C VAL A 64 -11.96 -7.85 -4.50
N LEU A 65 -10.79 -7.20 -4.52
CA LEU A 65 -10.70 -5.74 -4.57
C LEU A 65 -11.12 -5.21 -5.95
N LEU A 66 -10.70 -5.88 -7.02
CA LEU A 66 -11.05 -5.49 -8.40
C LEU A 66 -12.56 -5.55 -8.65
N LYS A 67 -13.27 -6.52 -8.10
CA LYS A 67 -14.74 -6.60 -8.20
C LYS A 67 -15.46 -5.39 -7.60
N GLN A 68 -14.87 -4.73 -6.61
CA GLN A 68 -15.44 -3.52 -6.02
C GLN A 68 -15.19 -2.26 -6.86
N VAL A 69 -14.14 -2.26 -7.67
CA VAL A 69 -13.73 -1.14 -8.53
C VAL A 69 -14.33 -1.22 -9.92
N LEU A 70 -14.49 -2.44 -10.43
CA LEU A 70 -15.17 -2.70 -11.69
C LEU A 70 -16.69 -2.65 -11.43
N VAL A 71 -17.35 -1.61 -11.93
CA VAL A 71 -18.80 -1.42 -11.82
C VAL A 71 -19.58 -2.59 -12.46
N GLU A 72 -20.86 -2.75 -12.13
CA GLU A 72 -21.73 -3.88 -12.53
C GLU A 72 -21.73 -4.21 -14.04
N ARG A 73 -21.33 -3.26 -14.90
CA ARG A 73 -21.30 -3.44 -16.36
C ARG A 73 -20.01 -4.07 -16.88
N VAL A 74 -18.98 -4.25 -16.04
CA VAL A 74 -17.70 -4.85 -16.43
C VAL A 74 -17.51 -6.17 -15.71
N LYS A 75 -17.47 -7.28 -16.47
CA LYS A 75 -17.23 -8.62 -15.92
C LYS A 75 -15.73 -8.85 -15.75
N LEU A 76 -15.33 -9.40 -14.61
CA LEU A 76 -13.96 -9.83 -14.34
C LEU A 76 -13.88 -11.36 -14.48
N ASN A 77 -13.02 -11.84 -15.37
CA ASN A 77 -12.62 -13.24 -15.48
C ASN A 77 -11.17 -13.38 -15.00
N VAL A 78 -10.90 -14.36 -14.14
CA VAL A 78 -9.54 -14.69 -13.72
C VAL A 78 -9.26 -16.14 -14.06
N VAL A 79 -8.21 -16.37 -14.86
CA VAL A 79 -7.78 -17.69 -15.32
C VAL A 79 -6.39 -17.97 -14.75
N HIS A 80 -6.32 -18.90 -13.82
CA HIS A 80 -5.06 -19.27 -13.19
C HIS A 80 -4.31 -20.33 -14.01
N GLY A 81 -3.04 -20.07 -14.30
CA GLY A 81 -2.15 -21.07 -14.87
C GLY A 81 -1.85 -22.20 -13.89
N ARG A 82 -1.43 -23.34 -14.40
CA ARG A 82 -1.01 -24.50 -13.62
C ARG A 82 0.52 -24.49 -13.45
N ASP A 83 0.99 -24.97 -12.31
CA ASP A 83 2.42 -25.17 -12.01
C ASP A 83 3.28 -23.93 -12.27
N LEU A 84 2.76 -22.76 -11.86
CA LEU A 84 3.48 -21.50 -12.00
C LEU A 84 4.65 -21.47 -11.02
N PRO A 85 5.84 -21.03 -11.46
CA PRO A 85 6.93 -20.78 -10.53
C PRO A 85 6.59 -19.58 -9.62
N ALA A 86 7.20 -19.54 -8.43
CA ALA A 86 7.13 -18.36 -7.58
C ALA A 86 7.91 -17.20 -8.21
N ILE A 87 7.47 -15.99 -7.94
CA ILE A 87 8.11 -14.74 -8.34
C ILE A 87 8.60 -13.98 -7.11
N ARG A 88 9.59 -13.09 -7.28
CA ARG A 88 10.07 -12.20 -6.21
C ARG A 88 9.70 -10.76 -6.52
N VAL A 89 8.62 -10.29 -5.96
CA VAL A 89 8.10 -8.93 -6.17
C VAL A 89 7.46 -8.40 -4.88
N ASP A 90 7.29 -7.10 -4.80
CA ASP A 90 6.49 -6.48 -3.74
C ASP A 90 4.99 -6.68 -4.03
N LYS A 91 4.28 -7.33 -3.08
CA LYS A 91 2.84 -7.65 -3.23
C LYS A 91 2.01 -6.39 -3.49
N GLY A 92 2.23 -5.33 -2.73
CA GLY A 92 1.46 -4.08 -2.86
C GLY A 92 1.71 -3.36 -4.18
N GLN A 93 2.92 -3.49 -4.74
CA GLN A 93 3.23 -2.97 -6.06
C GLN A 93 2.55 -3.79 -7.16
N LEU A 94 2.56 -5.11 -7.07
CA LEU A 94 1.85 -5.97 -8.03
C LEU A 94 0.34 -5.71 -7.99
N GLU A 95 -0.25 -5.53 -6.80
CA GLU A 95 -1.64 -5.11 -6.64
C GLU A 95 -1.91 -3.75 -7.32
N THR A 96 -0.99 -2.81 -7.17
CA THR A 96 -1.08 -1.48 -7.82
C THR A 96 -1.03 -1.58 -9.34
N VAL A 97 -0.20 -2.44 -9.90
CA VAL A 97 -0.12 -2.71 -11.34
C VAL A 97 -1.45 -3.22 -11.86
N LEU A 98 -1.99 -4.29 -11.24
CA LEU A 98 -3.26 -4.89 -11.64
C LEU A 98 -4.43 -3.91 -11.51
N MET A 99 -4.46 -3.14 -10.43
CA MET A 99 -5.48 -2.11 -10.21
C MET A 99 -5.45 -1.04 -11.30
N ASN A 100 -4.27 -0.51 -11.66
CA ASN A 100 -4.14 0.52 -12.70
C ASN A 100 -4.57 0.00 -14.07
N LEU A 101 -4.19 -1.23 -14.44
CA LEU A 101 -4.59 -1.85 -15.69
C LEU A 101 -6.11 -2.07 -15.74
N CYS A 102 -6.71 -2.61 -14.68
CA CYS A 102 -8.16 -2.87 -14.64
C CYS A 102 -8.99 -1.58 -14.61
N VAL A 103 -8.52 -0.52 -13.95
CA VAL A 103 -9.18 0.80 -13.98
C VAL A 103 -9.13 1.40 -15.39
N ASN A 104 -7.99 1.28 -16.09
CA ASN A 104 -7.88 1.75 -17.48
C ASN A 104 -8.77 0.93 -18.41
N ALA A 105 -8.83 -0.39 -18.26
CA ALA A 105 -9.73 -1.26 -18.97
C ALA A 105 -11.20 -0.89 -18.77
N ARG A 106 -11.62 -0.66 -17.52
CA ARG A 106 -12.98 -0.18 -17.18
C ARG A 106 -13.30 1.12 -17.92
N ASP A 107 -12.38 2.09 -17.85
CA ASP A 107 -12.58 3.41 -18.45
C ASP A 107 -12.66 3.32 -19.98
N ALA A 108 -11.90 2.41 -20.63
CA ALA A 108 -11.96 2.14 -22.07
C ALA A 108 -13.25 1.47 -22.51
N MET A 109 -14.02 0.88 -21.59
CA MET A 109 -15.30 0.21 -21.86
C MET A 109 -16.51 1.05 -21.43
N ALA A 110 -16.31 2.22 -20.80
CA ALA A 110 -17.38 3.02 -20.23
C ALA A 110 -18.41 3.48 -21.28
N ASP A 111 -17.94 3.90 -22.44
CA ASP A 111 -18.79 4.43 -23.54
C ASP A 111 -19.46 3.30 -24.35
N ASN A 112 -18.94 2.08 -24.27
CA ASN A 112 -19.47 0.90 -24.99
C ASN A 112 -20.52 0.10 -24.19
N GLY A 113 -21.00 0.67 -23.08
CA GLY A 113 -22.03 -0.01 -22.26
C GLY A 113 -21.49 -1.12 -21.35
N GLY A 114 -20.18 -1.29 -21.23
CA GLY A 114 -19.49 -2.29 -20.46
C GLY A 114 -18.69 -3.27 -21.30
N GLY A 115 -18.23 -4.36 -20.67
CA GLY A 115 -17.40 -5.37 -21.35
C GLY A 115 -16.82 -6.40 -20.39
N VAL A 116 -15.69 -6.99 -20.79
CA VAL A 116 -15.01 -8.04 -20.03
C VAL A 116 -13.55 -7.67 -19.84
N VAL A 117 -13.07 -7.78 -18.60
CA VAL A 117 -11.64 -7.82 -18.28
C VAL A 117 -11.27 -9.26 -17.96
N THR A 118 -10.26 -9.78 -18.63
CA THR A 118 -9.74 -11.12 -18.38
C THR A 118 -8.30 -11.00 -17.88
N ILE A 119 -8.02 -11.58 -16.71
CA ILE A 119 -6.67 -11.70 -16.17
C ILE A 119 -6.27 -13.17 -16.30
N THR A 120 -5.18 -13.43 -17.04
CA THR A 120 -4.66 -14.78 -17.22
C THR A 120 -3.24 -14.85 -16.67
N SER A 121 -2.90 -15.92 -15.97
CA SER A 121 -1.52 -16.20 -15.59
C SER A 121 -1.03 -17.47 -16.29
N SER A 122 0.21 -17.45 -16.76
CA SER A 122 0.83 -18.59 -17.45
C SER A 122 2.31 -18.65 -17.19
N LYS A 123 2.93 -19.80 -17.45
CA LYS A 123 4.37 -19.98 -17.46
C LYS A 123 4.89 -19.85 -18.89
N LEU A 124 6.00 -19.13 -19.06
CA LEU A 124 6.70 -18.99 -20.34
C LEU A 124 8.15 -19.48 -20.19
N ASP A 125 8.54 -20.36 -21.12
CA ASP A 125 9.97 -20.65 -21.36
C ASP A 125 10.46 -19.67 -22.45
N PRO A 126 11.45 -18.79 -22.18
CA PRO A 126 11.91 -17.79 -23.15
C PRO A 126 12.40 -18.42 -24.46
N LYS A 127 12.88 -19.67 -24.43
CA LYS A 127 13.32 -20.39 -25.63
C LYS A 127 12.20 -20.73 -26.62
N THR A 128 10.93 -20.60 -26.19
CA THR A 128 9.75 -20.84 -27.03
C THR A 128 9.20 -19.56 -27.66
N VAL A 129 9.81 -18.41 -27.36
CA VAL A 129 9.42 -17.12 -27.93
C VAL A 129 9.92 -17.03 -29.37
N THR A 130 8.98 -16.74 -30.29
CA THR A 130 9.27 -16.61 -31.72
C THR A 130 9.35 -15.14 -32.18
N ASP A 131 8.93 -14.21 -31.35
CA ASP A 131 9.04 -12.78 -31.57
C ASP A 131 10.46 -12.34 -31.20
N GLU A 132 11.23 -11.83 -32.17
CA GLU A 132 12.63 -11.46 -31.99
C GLU A 132 12.79 -10.34 -30.98
N ASP A 133 11.97 -9.29 -31.05
CA ASP A 133 12.06 -8.14 -30.14
C ASP A 133 11.76 -8.53 -28.68
N LEU A 134 10.78 -9.42 -28.50
CA LEU A 134 10.45 -9.96 -27.17
C LEU A 134 11.53 -10.92 -26.69
N SER A 135 12.09 -11.76 -27.56
CA SER A 135 13.18 -12.69 -27.24
C SER A 135 14.39 -11.92 -26.72
N ASP A 136 14.83 -10.91 -27.46
CA ASP A 136 15.95 -10.05 -27.10
C ASP A 136 15.72 -9.36 -25.75
N ALA A 137 14.51 -8.82 -25.54
CA ALA A 137 14.17 -8.16 -24.27
C ALA A 137 14.14 -9.13 -23.06
N LEU A 138 13.77 -10.39 -23.27
CA LEU A 138 13.77 -11.41 -22.20
C LEU A 138 15.17 -12.03 -21.98
N ASP A 139 16.00 -12.11 -23.00
CA ASP A 139 17.38 -12.64 -22.90
C ASP A 139 18.28 -11.75 -22.02
N ASP A 140 17.99 -10.45 -21.94
CA ASP A 140 18.66 -9.52 -21.02
C ASP A 140 18.32 -9.78 -19.55
N ILE A 141 17.25 -10.55 -19.27
CA ILE A 141 16.80 -10.86 -17.91
C ILE A 141 17.29 -12.27 -17.51
N PRO A 142 18.16 -12.42 -16.48
CA PRO A 142 18.73 -13.71 -16.10
C PRO A 142 17.67 -14.63 -15.43
N SER A 143 16.82 -15.26 -16.21
CA SER A 143 15.80 -16.19 -15.73
C SER A 143 15.65 -17.40 -16.66
N LYS A 144 15.34 -18.57 -16.07
CA LYS A 144 15.07 -19.79 -16.82
C LYS A 144 13.63 -19.86 -17.34
N ASN A 145 12.71 -19.27 -16.59
CA ASN A 145 11.30 -19.21 -16.93
C ASN A 145 10.74 -17.86 -16.49
N PHE A 146 9.63 -17.50 -17.08
CA PHE A 146 8.86 -16.32 -16.68
C PHE A 146 7.44 -16.72 -16.28
N VAL A 147 6.88 -15.99 -15.32
CA VAL A 147 5.44 -15.94 -15.12
C VAL A 147 4.91 -14.77 -15.92
N VAL A 148 3.97 -15.05 -16.80
CA VAL A 148 3.27 -14.04 -17.59
C VAL A 148 1.91 -13.77 -16.95
N ILE A 149 1.66 -12.51 -16.62
CA ILE A 149 0.32 -12.04 -16.21
C ILE A 149 -0.21 -11.19 -17.36
N GLU A 150 -1.29 -11.67 -17.97
CA GLU A 150 -1.96 -10.99 -19.06
C GLU A 150 -3.24 -10.34 -18.56
N VAL A 151 -3.46 -9.06 -18.89
CA VAL A 151 -4.67 -8.31 -18.59
C VAL A 151 -5.26 -7.83 -19.92
N ALA A 152 -6.34 -8.47 -20.35
CA ALA A 152 -7.03 -8.19 -21.61
C ALA A 152 -8.40 -7.55 -21.34
N ASP A 153 -8.75 -6.53 -22.11
CA ASP A 153 -10.05 -5.90 -22.11
C ASP A 153 -10.71 -5.90 -23.51
N THR A 154 -12.01 -5.74 -23.51
CA THR A 154 -12.83 -5.63 -24.74
C THR A 154 -13.24 -4.17 -25.00
N GLY A 155 -12.37 -3.22 -24.63
CA GLY A 155 -12.61 -1.80 -24.77
C GLY A 155 -12.39 -1.24 -26.17
N THR A 156 -12.23 0.07 -26.24
CA THR A 156 -12.06 0.80 -27.53
C THR A 156 -10.73 0.55 -28.21
N GLY A 157 -9.74 -0.01 -27.51
CA GLY A 157 -8.38 -0.13 -28.01
C GLY A 157 -7.69 1.20 -28.27
N MET A 158 -6.50 1.13 -28.90
CA MET A 158 -5.65 2.29 -29.15
C MET A 158 -4.96 2.19 -30.51
N PRO A 159 -4.83 3.30 -31.27
CA PRO A 159 -4.00 3.35 -32.46
C PRO A 159 -2.50 3.38 -32.09
N ASP A 160 -1.61 3.06 -33.04
CA ASP A 160 -0.17 2.95 -32.82
C ASP A 160 0.47 4.24 -32.28
N GLU A 161 -0.01 5.40 -32.73
CA GLU A 161 0.47 6.72 -32.27
C GLU A 161 0.26 6.93 -30.77
N ILE A 162 -0.83 6.38 -30.22
CA ILE A 162 -1.14 6.41 -28.78
C ILE A 162 -0.33 5.36 -28.05
N LYS A 163 -0.23 4.12 -28.59
CA LYS A 163 0.57 3.04 -27.98
C LYS A 163 2.01 3.47 -27.72
N ALA A 164 2.61 4.23 -28.63
CA ALA A 164 3.99 4.71 -28.48
C ALA A 164 4.21 5.67 -27.28
N LYS A 165 3.14 6.29 -26.77
CA LYS A 165 3.22 7.33 -25.73
C LYS A 165 2.58 6.96 -24.39
N ILE A 166 1.87 5.83 -24.31
CA ILE A 166 1.07 5.49 -23.12
C ILE A 166 1.88 5.36 -21.83
N PHE A 167 3.18 5.08 -21.93
CA PHE A 167 4.07 4.97 -20.78
C PHE A 167 4.79 6.28 -20.42
N GLU A 168 4.62 7.34 -21.20
CA GLU A 168 5.13 8.66 -20.87
C GLU A 168 4.38 9.23 -19.65
N PRO A 169 5.10 9.75 -18.64
CA PRO A 169 4.47 10.39 -17.50
C PRO A 169 3.57 11.57 -17.92
N PHE A 170 2.40 11.68 -17.32
CA PHE A 170 1.38 12.70 -17.57
C PHE A 170 0.66 12.59 -18.92
N PHE A 171 1.01 11.61 -19.77
CA PHE A 171 0.27 11.39 -21.01
C PHE A 171 -1.12 10.82 -20.72
N THR A 172 -2.16 11.42 -21.28
CA THR A 172 -3.55 10.97 -21.14
C THR A 172 -4.39 11.42 -22.33
N THR A 173 -5.27 10.56 -22.80
CA THR A 173 -6.30 10.85 -23.81
C THR A 173 -7.64 11.24 -23.17
N LYS A 174 -7.75 11.19 -21.85
CA LYS A 174 -8.97 11.53 -21.10
C LYS A 174 -9.10 13.05 -20.98
N GLU A 175 -10.34 13.52 -20.85
CA GLU A 175 -10.65 14.94 -20.62
C GLU A 175 -9.88 15.51 -19.41
N GLN A 176 -9.60 16.80 -19.47
CA GLN A 176 -8.86 17.50 -18.42
C GLN A 176 -9.49 17.30 -17.04
N GLY A 177 -8.70 16.78 -16.10
CA GLY A 177 -9.14 16.46 -14.73
C GLY A 177 -9.70 15.05 -14.52
N LYS A 178 -9.97 14.25 -15.58
CA LYS A 178 -10.44 12.86 -15.47
C LYS A 178 -9.30 11.83 -15.53
N GLY A 179 -8.14 12.18 -16.08
CA GLY A 179 -6.95 11.34 -16.14
C GLY A 179 -5.75 12.03 -15.51
N THR A 180 -4.94 11.30 -14.73
CA THR A 180 -3.67 11.83 -14.17
C THR A 180 -2.49 11.62 -15.12
N GLY A 181 -2.62 10.73 -16.11
CA GLY A 181 -1.52 10.33 -16.99
C GLY A 181 -0.37 9.59 -16.30
N LEU A 182 -0.53 9.21 -15.03
CA LEU A 182 0.52 8.54 -14.25
C LEU A 182 0.31 7.03 -14.11
N GLY A 183 -0.89 6.51 -14.39
CA GLY A 183 -1.23 5.12 -14.14
C GLY A 183 -0.36 4.11 -14.88
N LEU A 184 -0.21 4.26 -16.21
CA LEU A 184 0.59 3.35 -17.03
C LEU A 184 2.09 3.58 -16.89
N ALA A 185 2.54 4.83 -16.66
CA ALA A 185 3.93 5.11 -16.31
C ALA A 185 4.32 4.42 -14.98
N THR A 186 3.41 4.41 -14.00
CA THR A 186 3.59 3.66 -12.74
C THR A 186 3.68 2.16 -12.98
N VAL A 187 2.80 1.60 -13.82
CA VAL A 187 2.84 0.18 -14.21
C VAL A 187 4.19 -0.19 -14.80
N TYR A 188 4.66 0.59 -15.77
CA TYR A 188 5.94 0.37 -16.42
C TYR A 188 7.09 0.42 -15.41
N GLY A 189 7.13 1.46 -14.57
CA GLY A 189 8.17 1.62 -13.54
C GLY A 189 8.21 0.46 -12.55
N ILE A 190 7.07 0.00 -12.05
CA ILE A 190 6.98 -1.13 -11.13
C ILE A 190 7.47 -2.43 -11.77
N VAL A 191 7.05 -2.71 -13.00
CA VAL A 191 7.48 -3.92 -13.72
C VAL A 191 8.99 -3.92 -13.94
N GLN A 192 9.56 -2.79 -14.38
CA GLN A 192 11.02 -2.64 -14.55
C GLN A 192 11.77 -2.81 -13.22
N GLN A 193 11.30 -2.20 -12.14
CA GLN A 193 11.91 -2.35 -10.80
C GLN A 193 11.85 -3.78 -10.28
N SER A 194 10.85 -4.54 -10.71
CA SER A 194 10.71 -5.97 -10.39
C SER A 194 11.59 -6.88 -11.27
N GLY A 195 12.42 -6.29 -12.12
CA GLY A 195 13.27 -7.04 -13.08
C GLY A 195 12.44 -7.72 -14.18
N GLY A 196 11.23 -7.26 -14.46
CA GLY A 196 10.34 -7.81 -15.47
C GLY A 196 10.30 -7.00 -16.75
N HIS A 197 9.53 -7.48 -17.72
CA HIS A 197 9.25 -6.82 -18.99
C HIS A 197 7.74 -6.63 -19.19
N LEU A 198 7.34 -5.61 -19.98
CA LEU A 198 5.93 -5.28 -20.23
C LEU A 198 5.73 -5.03 -21.72
N THR A 199 4.75 -5.73 -22.29
CA THR A 199 4.28 -5.48 -23.68
C THR A 199 2.81 -5.08 -23.71
N VAL A 200 2.42 -4.45 -24.80
CA VAL A 200 1.03 -4.05 -25.05
C VAL A 200 0.64 -4.36 -26.49
N ASP A 201 -0.44 -5.12 -26.62
CA ASP A 201 -1.12 -5.37 -27.88
C ASP A 201 -2.45 -4.63 -27.85
N SER A 202 -2.72 -3.79 -28.84
CA SER A 202 -3.98 -3.04 -28.91
C SER A 202 -4.29 -2.66 -30.35
N GLU A 203 -5.55 -2.82 -30.71
CA GLU A 203 -6.09 -2.40 -31.99
C GLU A 203 -7.39 -1.63 -31.76
N LEU A 204 -7.60 -0.57 -32.52
CA LEU A 204 -8.79 0.28 -32.38
C LEU A 204 -10.07 -0.53 -32.63
N GLY A 205 -10.96 -0.58 -31.64
CA GLY A 205 -12.21 -1.34 -31.68
C GLY A 205 -12.09 -2.81 -31.24
N ALA A 206 -10.89 -3.34 -31.01
CA ALA A 206 -10.67 -4.74 -30.61
C ALA A 206 -10.30 -4.90 -29.11
N GLY A 207 -10.00 -3.81 -28.42
CA GLY A 207 -9.57 -3.81 -27.02
C GLY A 207 -8.06 -3.71 -26.85
N THR A 208 -7.61 -3.98 -25.63
CA THR A 208 -6.19 -3.89 -25.25
C THR A 208 -5.78 -5.09 -24.41
N THR A 209 -4.57 -5.59 -24.64
CA THR A 209 -3.94 -6.65 -23.87
C THR A 209 -2.57 -6.19 -23.40
N PHE A 210 -2.39 -6.12 -22.08
CA PHE A 210 -1.08 -5.91 -21.45
C PHE A 210 -0.53 -7.25 -20.98
N LYS A 211 0.74 -7.54 -21.29
CA LYS A 211 1.44 -8.74 -20.83
C LYS A 211 2.63 -8.35 -19.98
N ILE A 212 2.65 -8.82 -18.74
CA ILE A 212 3.69 -8.58 -17.75
C ILE A 212 4.50 -9.87 -17.61
N TYR A 213 5.80 -9.80 -17.90
CA TYR A 213 6.74 -10.91 -17.80
C TYR A 213 7.58 -10.73 -16.54
N LEU A 214 7.42 -11.62 -15.56
CA LEU A 214 8.14 -11.57 -14.30
C LEU A 214 9.07 -12.79 -14.20
N PRO A 215 10.35 -12.60 -13.85
CA PRO A 215 11.29 -13.71 -13.77
C PRO A 215 10.94 -14.69 -12.65
N GLU A 216 11.15 -15.97 -12.90
CA GLU A 216 11.08 -17.03 -11.91
C GLU A 216 12.05 -16.74 -10.76
N ALA A 217 11.58 -16.79 -9.53
CA ALA A 217 12.44 -16.66 -8.37
C ALA A 217 13.17 -17.97 -8.08
N VAL A 218 14.49 -17.90 -7.96
CA VAL A 218 15.28 -19.03 -7.48
C VAL A 218 14.92 -19.27 -6.01
N ARG A 219 14.41 -20.46 -5.70
CA ARG A 219 14.11 -20.86 -4.31
C ARG A 219 15.41 -21.20 -3.58
N ASP A 220 15.93 -20.28 -2.80
CA ASP A 220 16.95 -20.62 -1.79
C ASP A 220 16.30 -21.40 -0.65
N GLU A 221 16.91 -22.50 -0.22
CA GLU A 221 16.36 -23.38 0.85
C GLU A 221 16.06 -22.64 2.17
N LYS A 222 16.69 -21.49 2.43
CA LYS A 222 16.42 -20.63 3.60
C LYS A 222 15.08 -19.87 3.52
N SER A 223 14.55 -19.65 2.33
CA SER A 223 13.27 -18.94 2.14
C SER A 223 12.03 -19.84 2.32
N ILE A 224 12.21 -21.16 2.24
CA ILE A 224 11.13 -22.14 2.42
C ILE A 224 10.66 -22.18 3.88
N ALA A 225 11.57 -22.00 4.84
CA ALA A 225 11.23 -22.00 6.28
C ALA A 225 10.42 -20.75 6.69
N ALA A 226 10.68 -19.59 6.09
CA ALA A 226 9.96 -18.35 6.35
C ALA A 226 8.53 -18.34 5.75
N ALA A 227 8.36 -18.91 4.55
CA ALA A 227 7.07 -18.99 3.89
C ALA A 227 6.09 -19.99 4.53
N ALA A 228 6.61 -21.05 5.18
CA ALA A 228 5.80 -22.04 5.90
C ALA A 228 5.23 -21.49 7.22
N ALA A 229 5.90 -20.52 7.84
CA ALA A 229 5.47 -19.89 9.09
C ALA A 229 4.35 -18.82 8.87
N ALA A 230 4.16 -18.34 7.65
CA ALA A 230 3.19 -17.27 7.31
C ALA A 230 1.78 -17.77 6.93
N LYS A 231 1.55 -19.09 6.88
CA LYS A 231 0.23 -19.67 6.50
C LYS A 231 -0.68 -19.92 7.69
N THR A 232 -1.25 -18.87 8.29
CA THR A 232 -2.50 -18.96 9.03
C THR A 232 -3.46 -17.88 8.56
N PRO A 233 -4.60 -18.22 7.94
CA PRO A 233 -5.60 -17.23 7.56
C PRO A 233 -6.35 -16.79 8.81
N VAL A 234 -6.07 -15.59 9.30
CA VAL A 234 -6.89 -14.96 10.35
C VAL A 234 -8.11 -14.33 9.68
N VAL A 235 -9.23 -15.00 9.78
CA VAL A 235 -10.56 -14.43 9.50
C VAL A 235 -10.81 -13.32 10.52
N LYS A 236 -10.70 -12.06 10.11
CA LYS A 236 -11.02 -10.90 10.97
C LYS A 236 -12.53 -10.83 11.24
N LYS A 237 -12.96 -11.26 12.43
CA LYS A 237 -14.20 -10.80 13.07
C LYS A 237 -14.10 -9.30 13.31
N PRO A 238 -15.22 -8.53 13.39
CA PRO A 238 -15.16 -7.11 13.74
C PRO A 238 -14.45 -6.97 15.09
N ALA A 239 -13.26 -6.41 15.06
CA ALA A 239 -12.41 -6.35 16.24
C ALA A 239 -12.98 -5.32 17.21
N ASN A 240 -13.22 -5.76 18.44
CA ASN A 240 -13.40 -4.82 19.56
C ASN A 240 -12.07 -4.08 19.75
N LEU A 241 -11.98 -2.84 19.28
CA LEU A 241 -10.77 -2.01 19.32
C LEU A 241 -10.60 -1.29 20.68
N SER A 242 -11.36 -1.65 21.72
CA SER A 242 -11.15 -1.18 23.07
C SER A 242 -9.94 -1.88 23.71
N GLY A 243 -9.19 -1.14 24.51
CA GLY A 243 -8.00 -1.64 25.21
C GLY A 243 -7.77 -0.87 26.51
N GLN A 244 -6.76 -1.31 27.26
CA GLN A 244 -6.25 -0.61 28.45
C GLN A 244 -4.74 -0.47 28.31
N GLY A 245 -4.19 0.59 28.83
CA GLY A 245 -2.74 0.88 28.80
C GLY A 245 -2.47 2.36 28.85
N ASN A 246 -1.22 2.69 29.24
CA ASN A 246 -0.72 4.05 29.33
C ASN A 246 0.12 4.36 28.11
N ILE A 247 -0.22 5.39 27.34
CA ILE A 247 0.43 5.77 26.09
C ILE A 247 1.07 7.14 26.27
N LEU A 248 2.36 7.26 25.96
CA LEU A 248 2.99 8.55 25.71
C LEU A 248 2.87 8.83 24.20
N PHE A 249 2.10 9.87 23.85
CA PHE A 249 1.85 10.23 22.46
C PHE A 249 2.48 11.57 22.13
N VAL A 250 3.40 11.55 21.15
CA VAL A 250 4.22 12.70 20.77
C VAL A 250 3.94 13.05 19.31
N GLU A 251 3.45 14.25 19.04
CA GLU A 251 3.07 14.72 17.69
C GLU A 251 3.10 16.26 17.70
N ASP A 252 3.85 16.88 16.80
CA ASP A 252 4.00 18.34 16.74
C ASP A 252 2.75 19.05 16.20
N GLU A 253 1.99 18.41 15.31
CA GLU A 253 0.75 18.99 14.79
C GLU A 253 -0.40 18.88 15.81
N ALA A 254 -0.74 20.00 16.48
CA ALA A 254 -1.75 20.06 17.54
C ALA A 254 -3.11 19.46 17.13
N SER A 255 -3.52 19.61 15.87
CA SER A 255 -4.78 19.08 15.36
C SER A 255 -4.76 17.55 15.28
N VAL A 256 -3.65 16.95 14.84
CA VAL A 256 -3.44 15.50 14.78
C VAL A 256 -3.35 14.95 16.20
N ARG A 257 -2.53 15.56 17.07
CA ARG A 257 -2.33 15.18 18.47
C ARG A 257 -3.67 15.10 19.21
N THR A 258 -4.45 16.19 19.20
CA THR A 258 -5.74 16.25 19.91
C THR A 258 -6.73 15.20 19.46
N ILE A 259 -6.89 14.98 18.13
CA ILE A 259 -7.88 14.06 17.60
C ILE A 259 -7.47 12.61 17.84
N ALA A 260 -6.20 12.28 17.64
CA ALA A 260 -5.66 10.94 17.86
C ALA A 260 -5.75 10.57 19.36
N ALA A 261 -5.28 11.43 20.26
CA ALA A 261 -5.36 11.22 21.70
C ALA A 261 -6.81 11.04 22.19
N LYS A 262 -7.74 11.87 21.72
CA LYS A 262 -9.17 11.74 22.03
C LYS A 262 -9.74 10.41 21.55
N THR A 263 -9.34 9.95 20.39
CA THR A 263 -9.79 8.67 19.83
C THR A 263 -9.29 7.49 20.66
N LEU A 264 -8.03 7.50 21.07
CA LEU A 264 -7.44 6.48 21.93
C LEU A 264 -8.07 6.47 23.31
N ARG A 265 -8.30 7.65 23.92
CA ARG A 265 -9.01 7.77 25.22
C ARG A 265 -10.43 7.22 25.16
N LYS A 266 -11.18 7.48 24.07
CA LYS A 266 -12.52 6.88 23.85
C LYS A 266 -12.52 5.37 23.78
N ARG A 267 -11.37 4.75 23.49
CA ARG A 267 -11.17 3.30 23.41
C ARG A 267 -10.64 2.68 24.70
N GLY A 268 -10.43 3.49 25.75
CA GLY A 268 -10.08 3.04 27.09
C GLY A 268 -8.61 3.24 27.46
N TYR A 269 -7.77 3.76 26.57
CA TYR A 269 -6.35 4.05 26.87
C TYR A 269 -6.19 5.33 27.68
N LYS A 270 -5.19 5.37 28.56
CA LYS A 270 -4.71 6.60 29.18
C LYS A 270 -3.63 7.18 28.26
N VAL A 271 -3.80 8.44 27.86
CA VAL A 271 -2.88 9.08 26.91
C VAL A 271 -2.31 10.34 27.54
N THR A 272 -1.00 10.36 27.69
CA THR A 272 -0.20 11.55 27.99
C THR A 272 0.27 12.12 26.67
N GLU A 273 -0.02 13.40 26.42
CA GLU A 273 0.33 14.09 25.19
C GLU A 273 1.60 14.90 25.39
N ALA A 274 2.46 14.96 24.36
CA ALA A 274 3.58 15.87 24.26
C ALA A 274 3.61 16.50 22.86
N GLU A 275 3.99 17.77 22.76
CA GLU A 275 3.99 18.49 21.48
C GLU A 275 5.29 18.33 20.68
N ASP A 276 6.34 17.88 21.34
CA ASP A 276 7.63 17.57 20.70
C ASP A 276 8.43 16.57 21.55
N GLY A 277 9.62 16.23 21.06
CA GLY A 277 10.51 15.29 21.75
C GLY A 277 11.10 15.83 23.05
N GLU A 278 11.27 17.15 23.19
CA GLU A 278 11.80 17.78 24.41
C GLU A 278 10.77 17.68 25.54
N GLU A 279 9.49 18.04 25.28
CA GLU A 279 8.43 17.90 26.29
C GLU A 279 8.23 16.43 26.67
N ALA A 280 8.28 15.52 25.69
CA ALA A 280 8.18 14.08 25.97
C ALA A 280 9.33 13.58 26.86
N PHE A 281 10.55 14.06 26.62
CA PHE A 281 11.72 13.74 27.44
C PHE A 281 11.60 14.28 28.86
N ASP A 282 11.09 15.49 29.02
CA ASP A 282 10.83 16.10 30.33
C ASP A 282 9.79 15.30 31.13
N ILE A 283 8.69 14.90 30.47
CA ILE A 283 7.65 14.02 31.03
C ILE A 283 8.26 12.70 31.55
N LEU A 284 9.14 12.07 30.76
CA LEU A 284 9.84 10.85 31.17
C LEU A 284 10.79 11.12 32.36
N SER A 285 11.53 12.22 32.32
CA SER A 285 12.50 12.60 33.36
C SER A 285 11.83 12.93 34.70
N ASP A 286 10.62 13.47 34.69
CA ASP A 286 9.81 13.75 35.88
C ASP A 286 9.18 12.47 36.48
N GLY A 287 9.43 11.31 35.89
CA GLY A 287 8.96 10.02 36.38
C GLY A 287 7.47 9.77 36.09
N ALA A 288 6.89 10.45 35.13
CA ALA A 288 5.55 10.15 34.63
C ALA A 288 5.59 8.81 33.91
N GLY A 289 5.00 7.79 34.50
CA GLY A 289 4.98 6.43 33.95
C GLY A 289 4.51 5.43 34.99
N PRO A 290 4.62 4.11 34.76
CA PRO A 290 5.14 3.50 33.54
C PRO A 290 4.22 3.67 32.33
N PHE A 291 4.82 3.71 31.12
CA PHE A 291 4.11 3.67 29.86
C PHE A 291 4.17 2.25 29.28
N ASP A 292 3.07 1.84 28.64
CA ASP A 292 3.00 0.58 27.89
C ASP A 292 3.39 0.77 26.42
N LEU A 293 3.27 2.02 25.94
CA LEU A 293 3.55 2.37 24.54
C LEU A 293 4.08 3.81 24.43
N LEU A 294 5.17 3.99 23.70
CA LEU A 294 5.56 5.26 23.08
C LEU A 294 5.02 5.27 21.65
N LEU A 295 4.16 6.23 21.34
CA LEU A 295 3.64 6.51 20.02
C LEU A 295 4.14 7.90 19.61
N SER A 296 5.10 7.99 18.67
CA SER A 296 5.78 9.24 18.35
C SER A 296 5.85 9.48 16.86
N ASP A 297 5.64 10.72 16.41
CA ASP A 297 6.11 11.12 15.09
C ASP A 297 7.64 10.95 15.02
N VAL A 298 8.13 10.58 13.87
CA VAL A 298 9.57 10.48 13.61
C VAL A 298 10.18 11.86 13.46
N VAL A 299 9.57 12.72 12.64
CA VAL A 299 10.12 14.03 12.29
C VAL A 299 9.36 15.13 13.01
N MET A 300 10.01 15.71 14.00
CA MET A 300 9.48 16.84 14.77
C MET A 300 10.55 17.94 14.90
N PRO A 301 10.16 19.19 15.07
CA PRO A 301 11.10 20.28 15.39
C PRO A 301 11.85 19.98 16.70
N GLY A 302 13.10 20.41 16.80
CA GLY A 302 13.94 20.20 17.99
C GLY A 302 14.38 18.74 18.12
N MET A 303 13.83 18.00 19.08
CA MET A 303 14.15 16.58 19.28
C MET A 303 13.21 15.68 18.48
N ASP A 304 13.75 14.93 17.52
CA ASP A 304 13.02 13.95 16.73
C ASP A 304 12.73 12.65 17.53
N GLY A 305 11.82 11.82 17.00
CA GLY A 305 11.38 10.57 17.65
C GLY A 305 12.52 9.58 17.93
N PRO A 306 13.42 9.29 16.97
CA PRO A 306 14.60 8.45 17.20
C PRO A 306 15.54 8.97 18.29
N THR A 307 15.79 10.28 18.33
CA THR A 307 16.62 10.92 19.38
C THR A 307 15.94 10.83 20.74
N LEU A 308 14.61 11.04 20.81
CA LEU A 308 13.83 10.85 22.02
C LEU A 308 13.96 9.42 22.54
N LEU A 309 13.78 8.40 21.66
CA LEU A 309 13.93 7.00 22.03
C LEU A 309 15.34 6.74 22.59
N LYS A 310 16.38 7.15 21.88
CA LYS A 310 17.76 6.92 22.29
C LYS A 310 18.09 7.53 23.65
N LYS A 311 17.57 8.72 23.97
CA LYS A 311 17.78 9.39 25.25
C LYS A 311 16.89 8.86 26.37
N GLY A 312 15.67 8.47 26.04
CA GLY A 312 14.63 8.06 26.99
C GLY A 312 14.48 6.56 27.18
N ARG A 313 15.28 5.72 26.50
CA ARG A 313 15.09 4.26 26.48
C ARG A 313 15.07 3.63 27.87
N ASP A 314 16.00 4.03 28.73
CA ASP A 314 16.09 3.51 30.10
C ASP A 314 14.86 3.88 30.95
N MET A 315 14.23 5.03 30.68
CA MET A 315 13.03 5.51 31.38
C MET A 315 11.75 4.88 30.85
N LEU A 316 11.75 4.45 29.57
CA LEU A 316 10.63 3.77 28.92
C LEU A 316 10.53 2.29 29.32
N GLY A 317 11.64 1.68 29.79
CA GLY A 317 11.65 0.27 30.20
C GLY A 317 11.16 -0.67 29.09
N ASP A 318 10.14 -1.49 29.40
CA ASP A 318 9.55 -2.48 28.47
C ASP A 318 8.47 -1.89 27.55
N ALA A 319 8.31 -0.56 27.50
CA ALA A 319 7.32 0.06 26.63
C ALA A 319 7.55 -0.30 25.15
N ARG A 320 6.48 -0.66 24.46
CA ARG A 320 6.50 -0.84 23.00
C ARG A 320 6.69 0.51 22.31
N ILE A 321 7.32 0.49 21.14
CA ILE A 321 7.63 1.71 20.39
C ILE A 321 6.95 1.67 19.03
N VAL A 322 6.11 2.66 18.76
CA VAL A 322 5.50 2.85 17.44
C VAL A 322 5.87 4.23 16.92
N PHE A 323 6.57 4.26 15.81
CA PHE A 323 6.83 5.51 15.11
C PHE A 323 5.79 5.76 14.03
N ILE A 324 5.30 7.00 14.00
CA ILE A 324 4.42 7.48 12.94
C ILE A 324 5.30 8.16 11.89
N SER A 325 5.34 7.66 10.67
CA SER A 325 6.26 8.15 9.65
C SER A 325 5.61 8.29 8.28
N GLY A 326 5.97 9.37 7.57
CA GLY A 326 5.74 9.51 6.13
C GLY A 326 6.86 8.86 5.29
N TYR A 327 7.88 8.33 5.94
CA TYR A 327 9.06 7.70 5.35
C TYR A 327 8.94 6.17 5.42
N ALA A 328 9.68 5.48 4.57
CA ALA A 328 9.73 4.02 4.60
C ALA A 328 10.55 3.53 5.81
N GLU A 329 10.19 2.38 6.37
CA GLU A 329 10.87 1.77 7.52
C GLU A 329 12.37 1.55 7.28
N GLU A 330 12.76 1.34 6.01
CA GLU A 330 14.14 1.09 5.60
C GLU A 330 15.06 2.32 5.78
N GLU A 331 14.51 3.52 5.81
CA GLU A 331 15.28 4.72 6.12
C GLU A 331 15.75 4.73 7.60
N PHE A 332 15.19 3.83 8.41
CA PHE A 332 15.50 3.63 9.82
C PHE A 332 16.20 2.30 10.11
N SER A 333 16.87 1.72 9.10
CA SER A 333 17.54 0.41 9.20
C SER A 333 18.59 0.35 10.33
N GLU A 334 19.30 1.44 10.59
CA GLU A 334 20.27 1.54 11.70
C GLU A 334 19.54 1.50 13.05
N LEU A 335 18.42 2.22 13.18
CA LEU A 335 17.60 2.23 14.37
C LEU A 335 16.97 0.84 14.63
N LEU A 336 16.48 0.19 13.59
CA LEU A 336 15.90 -1.16 13.68
C LEU A 336 16.95 -2.23 14.02
N ALA A 337 18.22 -2.01 13.68
CA ALA A 337 19.30 -2.90 14.08
C ALA A 337 19.63 -2.77 15.58
N GLU A 338 19.49 -1.57 16.16
CA GLU A 338 19.70 -1.31 17.59
C GLU A 338 18.45 -1.64 18.43
N GLU A 339 17.27 -1.40 17.89
CA GLU A 339 15.95 -1.53 18.54
C GLU A 339 14.99 -2.37 17.67
N PRO A 340 15.12 -3.71 17.69
CA PRO A 340 14.35 -4.60 16.81
C PRO A 340 12.83 -4.63 17.11
N ASP A 341 12.42 -4.18 18.29
CA ASP A 341 11.02 -4.14 18.74
C ASP A 341 10.27 -2.86 18.28
N VAL A 342 10.96 -1.94 17.60
CA VAL A 342 10.35 -0.73 17.04
C VAL A 342 9.47 -1.11 15.84
N THR A 343 8.26 -0.55 15.81
CA THR A 343 7.33 -0.74 14.70
C THR A 343 6.83 0.60 14.16
N PHE A 344 6.23 0.59 12.96
CA PHE A 344 5.84 1.82 12.27
C PHE A 344 4.34 1.86 11.92
N LEU A 345 3.79 3.09 11.93
CA LEU A 345 2.49 3.43 11.39
C LEU A 345 2.69 4.45 10.24
N PRO A 346 2.50 4.07 8.98
CA PRO A 346 2.76 4.97 7.86
C PRO A 346 1.74 6.11 7.75
N LYS A 347 2.19 7.34 7.53
CA LYS A 347 1.36 8.49 7.14
C LYS A 347 1.08 8.43 5.62
N PRO A 348 -0.17 8.71 5.16
CA PRO A 348 -1.36 9.07 5.92
C PRO A 348 -2.10 7.85 6.50
N PHE A 349 -2.54 7.92 7.74
CA PHE A 349 -3.33 6.87 8.41
C PHE A 349 -4.75 7.36 8.75
N THR A 350 -5.64 6.43 9.05
CA THR A 350 -6.98 6.69 9.59
C THR A 350 -7.00 6.47 11.10
N LEU A 351 -8.00 7.03 11.79
CA LEU A 351 -8.21 6.79 13.22
C LEU A 351 -8.46 5.30 13.55
N ALA A 352 -9.02 4.54 12.61
CA ALA A 352 -9.19 3.10 12.72
C ALA A 352 -7.83 2.36 12.70
N GLN A 353 -6.97 2.68 11.73
CA GLN A 353 -5.63 2.10 11.61
C GLN A 353 -4.75 2.42 12.80
N LEU A 354 -4.81 3.67 13.32
CA LEU A 354 -4.13 4.05 14.56
C LEU A 354 -4.55 3.15 15.72
N ALA A 355 -5.86 2.98 15.91
CA ALA A 355 -6.39 2.19 17.00
C ALA A 355 -6.11 0.68 16.85
N GLU A 356 -6.11 0.15 15.61
CA GLU A 356 -5.72 -1.22 15.32
C GLU A 356 -4.25 -1.45 15.65
N LYS A 357 -3.36 -0.51 15.25
CA LYS A 357 -1.93 -0.59 15.54
C LYS A 357 -1.66 -0.57 17.03
N VAL A 358 -2.22 0.40 17.76
CA VAL A 358 -2.05 0.52 19.22
C VAL A 358 -2.55 -0.75 19.93
N LYS A 359 -3.68 -1.31 19.51
CA LYS A 359 -4.19 -2.52 20.09
C LYS A 359 -3.32 -3.74 19.82
N ALA A 360 -2.76 -3.87 18.64
CA ALA A 360 -1.86 -4.96 18.29
C ALA A 360 -0.62 -4.94 19.20
N GLU A 361 -0.02 -3.76 19.39
CA GLU A 361 1.20 -3.63 20.19
C GLU A 361 0.98 -3.83 21.70
N ILE A 362 -0.07 -3.21 22.27
CA ILE A 362 -0.35 -3.34 23.72
C ILE A 362 -1.01 -4.69 24.01
N GLY A 363 -1.85 -5.23 23.10
CA GLY A 363 -2.59 -6.47 23.33
C GLY A 363 -1.72 -7.73 23.40
N GLU A 364 -0.56 -7.73 22.78
CA GLU A 364 0.43 -8.83 22.87
C GLU A 364 1.17 -8.86 24.20
N SER A 365 1.28 -7.73 24.91
CA SER A 365 1.92 -7.63 26.24
C SER A 365 1.07 -8.16 27.39
N ALA A 366 -0.24 -8.30 27.24
CA ALA A 366 -1.15 -8.77 28.30
C ALA A 366 -1.24 -10.31 28.43
N SER A 367 -0.43 -11.06 27.69
CA SER A 367 -0.47 -12.53 27.63
C SER A 367 0.78 -13.23 28.21
N VAL A 368 1.55 -12.55 29.09
CA VAL A 368 2.68 -13.16 29.83
C VAL A 368 2.37 -13.24 31.31
#